data_cb23298d3709a5ece9ad54ce86236d0d
#
_entry.id   cb23298d3709a5ece9ad54ce86236d0d
#
_cell.length_a   1.000
_cell.length_b   1.000
_cell.length_c   1.000
_cell.angle_alpha   90.00
_cell.angle_beta   90.00
_cell.angle_gamma   90.00
#
_symmetry.space_group_name_H-M   'P 1'
#
loop_
_entity.id
_entity.type
_entity.pdbx_description
1 polymer ?
#
loop_
_entity_poly.entity_id
_entity_poly.type
_entity_poly.pdbx_seq_one_letter_code
_entity_poly.pdbx_strand_id
1 'polypeptide(L)'
;MLNRSLVLITVAGALLGLASSADAQAPGGKKVKQTAVIALEKGGEIRIEFYPEDARKTVENFVTLAKKRFYDGLTFHRVVPGFVAQGGDPKGNGTGGPGYTIKAEFNKRKHVRGAVAMARAQDPDSAGSQFYITFGPQPGLDGNYTVFGQVASGMEHVDKIQVGDKMKSVKILEE
;
A
#
# COMPACT_ATOMS: atom_id res chain seq x y z
N MET A 1 84.94 -12.21 -26.39
CA MET A 1 85.01 -12.70 -25.00
C MET A 1 83.56 -12.77 -24.52
N LEU A 2 83.12 -13.97 -24.26
CA LEU A 2 81.74 -14.30 -23.87
C LEU A 2 81.54 -13.97 -22.40
N ASN A 3 80.41 -13.39 -22.09
CA ASN A 3 79.89 -13.49 -20.72
C ASN A 3 78.39 -13.77 -20.73
N ARG A 4 78.05 -14.99 -20.37
CA ARG A 4 76.65 -15.51 -20.25
C ARG A 4 76.18 -15.16 -18.87
N SER A 5 75.19 -14.33 -18.74
CA SER A 5 74.45 -14.16 -17.51
C SER A 5 73.11 -14.89 -17.60
N LEU A 6 72.96 -15.83 -16.70
CA LEU A 6 71.84 -16.71 -16.52
C LEU A 6 70.73 -15.90 -15.81
N VAL A 7 69.56 -15.78 -16.47
CA VAL A 7 68.39 -15.14 -15.82
C VAL A 7 67.49 -16.25 -15.28
N LEU A 8 67.38 -16.25 -13.94
CA LEU A 8 66.45 -17.11 -13.22
C LEU A 8 65.03 -16.53 -13.31
N ILE A 9 64.10 -17.26 -13.93
CA ILE A 9 62.70 -16.90 -13.96
C ILE A 9 62.02 -17.53 -12.75
N THR A 10 61.67 -16.73 -11.75
CA THR A 10 60.78 -17.15 -10.65
C THR A 10 59.33 -16.98 -11.05
N VAL A 11 58.65 -18.10 -11.15
CA VAL A 11 57.17 -18.14 -11.37
C VAL A 11 56.50 -17.90 -10.04
N ALA A 12 55.89 -16.71 -9.87
CA ALA A 12 55.04 -16.40 -8.76
C ALA A 12 53.62 -16.86 -9.11
N GLY A 13 53.15 -17.90 -8.45
CA GLY A 13 51.76 -18.37 -8.54
C GLY A 13 50.81 -17.39 -7.85
N ALA A 14 49.91 -16.78 -8.62
CA ALA A 14 48.80 -16.00 -8.08
C ALA A 14 47.68 -16.94 -7.68
N LEU A 15 47.47 -17.10 -6.36
CA LEU A 15 46.23 -17.68 -5.83
C LEU A 15 45.10 -16.64 -6.02
N LEU A 16 44.17 -16.91 -6.95
CA LEU A 16 42.87 -16.24 -6.98
C LEU A 16 42.04 -16.73 -5.80
N GLY A 17 41.93 -15.89 -4.76
CA GLY A 17 40.94 -16.04 -3.71
C GLY A 17 39.55 -15.75 -4.24
N LEU A 18 38.73 -16.78 -4.38
CA LEU A 18 37.27 -16.63 -4.56
C LEU A 18 36.69 -15.98 -3.31
N ALA A 19 36.45 -14.68 -3.37
CA ALA A 19 35.63 -13.98 -2.39
C ALA A 19 34.17 -14.43 -2.60
N SER A 20 33.72 -15.38 -1.78
CA SER A 20 32.31 -15.70 -1.61
C SER A 20 31.62 -14.48 -0.99
N SER A 21 30.88 -13.75 -1.82
CA SER A 21 29.94 -12.72 -1.31
C SER A 21 28.80 -13.46 -0.57
N ALA A 22 28.98 -13.57 0.74
CA ALA A 22 27.89 -13.95 1.63
C ALA A 22 26.81 -12.86 1.51
N ASP A 23 25.69 -13.20 0.88
CA ASP A 23 24.45 -12.45 0.93
C ASP A 23 24.07 -12.31 2.43
N ALA A 24 24.35 -11.17 3.00
CA ALA A 24 23.95 -10.83 4.35
C ALA A 24 22.43 -10.63 4.34
N GLN A 25 21.71 -11.71 4.56
CA GLN A 25 20.28 -11.70 4.86
C GLN A 25 20.10 -10.86 6.13
N ALA A 26 19.53 -9.67 5.98
CA ALA A 26 19.19 -8.82 7.12
C ALA A 26 18.32 -9.61 8.10
N PRO A 27 18.58 -9.53 9.43
CA PRO A 27 17.81 -10.27 10.41
C PRO A 27 16.33 -9.88 10.30
N GLY A 28 15.46 -10.89 10.20
CA GLY A 28 14.01 -10.73 10.12
C GLY A 28 13.49 -9.96 11.33
N GLY A 29 13.38 -8.63 11.19
CA GLY A 29 12.65 -7.81 12.15
C GLY A 29 11.23 -8.35 12.26
N LYS A 30 10.69 -8.47 13.49
CA LYS A 30 9.27 -8.76 13.72
C LYS A 30 8.47 -7.84 12.80
N LYS A 31 7.68 -8.43 11.88
CA LYS A 31 6.76 -7.65 11.05
C LYS A 31 5.77 -7.00 12.01
N VAL A 32 5.94 -5.71 12.27
CA VAL A 32 5.00 -4.91 13.03
C VAL A 32 3.70 -4.88 12.23
N LYS A 33 2.63 -5.40 12.83
CA LYS A 33 1.31 -5.36 12.20
C LYS A 33 0.82 -3.91 12.24
N GLN A 34 0.59 -3.33 11.08
CA GLN A 34 0.03 -1.99 10.96
C GLN A 34 -1.46 -2.08 10.67
N THR A 35 -2.24 -1.23 11.34
CA THR A 35 -3.67 -1.05 11.10
C THR A 35 -3.98 0.44 10.93
N ALA A 36 -5.00 0.78 10.12
CA ALA A 36 -5.50 2.14 10.06
C ALA A 36 -6.77 2.29 10.89
N VAL A 37 -6.93 3.44 11.54
CA VAL A 37 -8.17 3.84 12.19
C VAL A 37 -8.64 5.14 11.55
N ILE A 38 -9.78 5.07 10.87
CA ILE A 38 -10.49 6.22 10.32
C ILE A 38 -11.52 6.66 11.36
N ALA A 39 -11.32 7.80 12.01
CA ALA A 39 -12.33 8.44 12.85
C ALA A 39 -13.22 9.31 11.97
N LEU A 40 -14.55 9.16 12.08
CA LEU A 40 -15.51 9.97 11.36
C LEU A 40 -15.85 11.25 12.16
N GLU A 41 -16.09 12.38 11.47
CA GLU A 41 -16.45 13.65 12.13
C GLU A 41 -17.78 13.53 12.87
N LYS A 42 -18.73 12.77 12.33
CA LYS A 42 -20.03 12.48 12.95
C LYS A 42 -19.98 11.45 14.10
N GLY A 43 -18.79 10.98 14.45
CA GLY A 43 -18.57 9.93 15.44
C GLY A 43 -18.47 8.54 14.83
N GLY A 44 -17.78 7.66 15.57
CA GLY A 44 -17.46 6.29 15.16
C GLY A 44 -16.09 6.15 14.53
N GLU A 45 -15.59 4.93 14.58
CA GLU A 45 -14.29 4.55 14.06
C GLU A 45 -14.40 3.32 13.16
N ILE A 46 -13.61 3.32 12.09
CA ILE A 46 -13.48 2.21 11.16
C ILE A 46 -12.03 1.75 11.23
N ARG A 47 -11.80 0.49 11.64
CA ARG A 47 -10.47 -0.09 11.73
C ARG A 47 -10.22 -0.97 10.51
N ILE A 48 -9.07 -0.76 9.84
CA ILE A 48 -8.67 -1.48 8.64
C ILE A 48 -7.39 -2.25 8.93
N GLU A 49 -7.40 -3.56 8.69
CA GLU A 49 -6.21 -4.40 8.61
C GLU A 49 -5.68 -4.40 7.18
N PHE A 50 -4.36 -4.26 7.03
CA PHE A 50 -3.71 -4.23 5.72
C PHE A 50 -3.24 -5.60 5.24
N TYR A 51 -3.05 -5.72 3.94
CA TYR A 51 -2.50 -6.88 3.24
C TYR A 51 -1.15 -6.54 2.56
N PRO A 52 -0.08 -6.26 3.33
CA PRO A 52 1.21 -5.84 2.76
C PRO A 52 1.91 -6.92 1.93
N GLU A 53 1.56 -8.20 2.13
CA GLU A 53 2.05 -9.31 1.31
C GLU A 53 1.45 -9.34 -0.10
N ASP A 54 0.24 -8.79 -0.28
CA ASP A 54 -0.50 -8.79 -1.55
C ASP A 54 -0.43 -7.44 -2.27
N ALA A 55 -0.21 -6.32 -1.53
CA ALA A 55 -0.26 -4.95 -2.06
C ALA A 55 0.70 -4.01 -1.30
N ARG A 56 1.97 -4.37 -1.27
CA ARG A 56 2.99 -3.70 -0.44
C ARG A 56 3.10 -2.21 -0.70
N LYS A 57 3.26 -1.82 -1.97
CA LYS A 57 3.45 -0.41 -2.34
C LYS A 57 2.19 0.42 -2.08
N THR A 58 1.03 -0.18 -2.27
CA THR A 58 -0.27 0.45 -1.99
C THR A 58 -0.43 0.69 -0.49
N VAL A 59 -0.11 -0.30 0.35
CA VAL A 59 -0.13 -0.14 1.82
C VAL A 59 0.87 0.92 2.27
N GLU A 60 2.13 0.88 1.78
CA GLU A 60 3.17 1.88 2.08
C GLU A 60 2.71 3.29 1.70
N ASN A 61 2.07 3.45 0.54
CA ASN A 61 1.52 4.72 0.08
C ASN A 61 0.40 5.23 1.01
N PHE A 62 -0.59 4.39 1.31
CA PHE A 62 -1.68 4.75 2.20
C PHE A 62 -1.18 5.15 3.60
N VAL A 63 -0.28 4.34 4.18
CA VAL A 63 0.36 4.61 5.47
C VAL A 63 1.12 5.94 5.46
N THR A 64 1.88 6.20 4.40
CA THR A 64 2.64 7.45 4.25
C THR A 64 1.72 8.66 4.20
N LEU A 65 0.64 8.59 3.43
CA LEU A 65 -0.35 9.67 3.32
C LEU A 65 -1.07 9.88 4.65
N ALA A 66 -1.48 8.80 5.34
CA ALA A 66 -2.12 8.87 6.65
C ALA A 66 -1.20 9.50 7.71
N LYS A 67 0.08 9.09 7.79
CA LYS A 67 1.08 9.68 8.69
C LYS A 67 1.33 11.18 8.40
N LYS A 68 1.17 11.62 7.16
CA LYS A 68 1.21 13.04 6.76
C LYS A 68 -0.11 13.77 7.00
N ARG A 69 -1.11 13.11 7.58
CA ARG A 69 -2.45 13.66 7.82
C ARG A 69 -3.17 14.10 6.54
N PHE A 70 -2.79 13.51 5.39
CA PHE A 70 -3.35 13.86 4.10
C PHE A 70 -4.87 13.61 4.03
N TYR A 71 -5.36 12.58 4.71
CA TYR A 71 -6.78 12.20 4.70
C TYR A 71 -7.64 13.00 5.69
N ASP A 72 -7.03 13.74 6.63
CA ASP A 72 -7.76 14.48 7.65
C ASP A 72 -8.66 15.54 7.02
N GLY A 73 -9.95 15.52 7.33
CA GLY A 73 -10.95 16.42 6.79
C GLY A 73 -11.47 16.09 5.38
N LEU A 74 -10.89 15.09 4.69
CA LEU A 74 -11.39 14.67 3.39
C LEU A 74 -12.71 13.93 3.50
N THR A 75 -13.53 14.03 2.44
CA THR A 75 -14.87 13.47 2.41
C THR A 75 -14.94 12.10 1.74
N PHE A 76 -15.98 11.35 2.07
CA PHE A 76 -16.51 10.31 1.20
C PHE A 76 -17.36 11.00 0.14
N HIS A 77 -16.73 11.33 -1.00
CA HIS A 77 -17.34 12.13 -2.06
C HIS A 77 -18.28 11.33 -2.97
N ARG A 78 -18.21 10.00 -2.91
CA ARG A 78 -19.08 9.10 -3.69
C ARG A 78 -19.52 7.93 -2.82
N VAL A 79 -20.82 7.79 -2.66
CA VAL A 79 -21.43 6.67 -1.93
C VAL A 79 -22.53 6.07 -2.80
N VAL A 80 -22.41 4.78 -3.12
CA VAL A 80 -23.41 4.04 -3.89
C VAL A 80 -23.93 2.91 -3.01
N PRO A 81 -25.17 2.99 -2.51
CA PRO A 81 -25.74 1.97 -1.63
C PRO A 81 -25.63 0.56 -2.20
N GLY A 82 -25.24 -0.41 -1.36
CA GLY A 82 -25.03 -1.80 -1.78
C GLY A 82 -23.76 -2.04 -2.60
N PHE A 83 -23.03 -0.98 -2.97
CA PHE A 83 -21.80 -1.05 -3.76
C PHE A 83 -20.59 -0.60 -2.94
N VAL A 84 -20.29 0.70 -2.92
CA VAL A 84 -19.08 1.24 -2.27
C VAL A 84 -19.29 2.61 -1.62
N ALA A 85 -18.47 2.90 -0.58
CA ALA A 85 -18.17 4.24 -0.10
C ALA A 85 -16.75 4.61 -0.53
N GLN A 86 -16.59 5.65 -1.36
CA GLN A 86 -15.32 6.10 -1.91
C GLN A 86 -14.94 7.48 -1.35
N GLY A 87 -13.67 7.58 -0.90
CA GLY A 87 -13.09 8.81 -0.35
C GLY A 87 -11.61 8.96 -0.71
N GLY A 88 -10.91 9.88 0.00
CA GLY A 88 -9.48 10.10 -0.20
C GLY A 88 -9.12 11.03 -1.34
N ASP A 89 -10.10 11.79 -1.85
CA ASP A 89 -9.92 12.83 -2.87
C ASP A 89 -9.80 14.21 -2.20
N PRO A 90 -8.66 14.92 -2.31
CA PRO A 90 -8.52 16.26 -1.76
C PRO A 90 -9.41 17.32 -2.43
N LYS A 91 -9.89 17.08 -3.65
CA LYS A 91 -10.83 17.94 -4.36
C LYS A 91 -12.30 17.61 -4.05
N GLY A 92 -12.58 16.40 -3.52
CA GLY A 92 -13.92 15.96 -3.19
C GLY A 92 -14.87 15.77 -4.37
N ASN A 93 -14.36 15.61 -5.59
CA ASN A 93 -15.15 15.47 -6.83
C ASN A 93 -14.74 14.29 -7.72
N GLY A 94 -13.82 13.45 -7.23
CA GLY A 94 -13.31 12.27 -7.95
C GLY A 94 -12.10 12.53 -8.83
N THR A 95 -11.62 13.79 -8.97
CA THR A 95 -10.52 14.14 -9.88
C THR A 95 -9.20 14.47 -9.19
N GLY A 96 -9.18 14.50 -7.85
CA GLY A 96 -8.01 14.84 -7.07
C GLY A 96 -7.18 13.61 -6.69
N GLY A 97 -5.98 13.90 -6.18
CA GLY A 97 -5.02 12.89 -5.73
C GLY A 97 -3.83 13.54 -5.04
N PRO A 98 -2.80 12.75 -4.68
CA PRO A 98 -1.65 13.22 -3.90
C PRO A 98 -0.59 13.96 -4.75
N GLY A 99 -0.84 14.17 -6.04
CA GLY A 99 0.11 14.76 -6.99
C GLY A 99 1.00 13.74 -7.72
N TYR A 100 0.76 12.45 -7.50
CA TYR A 100 1.44 11.33 -8.17
C TYR A 100 0.51 10.12 -8.27
N THR A 101 0.92 9.11 -9.03
CA THR A 101 0.23 7.82 -9.14
C THR A 101 1.13 6.68 -8.69
N ILE A 102 0.53 5.55 -8.38
CA ILE A 102 1.20 4.29 -8.02
C ILE A 102 0.79 3.19 -8.99
N LYS A 103 1.70 2.22 -9.20
CA LYS A 103 1.42 1.05 -10.02
C LYS A 103 0.37 0.16 -9.35
N ALA A 104 -0.48 -0.44 -10.18
CA ALA A 104 -1.44 -1.42 -9.72
C ALA A 104 -0.75 -2.66 -9.14
N GLU A 105 -1.33 -3.19 -8.06
CA GLU A 105 -0.92 -4.45 -7.43
C GLU A 105 -2.14 -5.38 -7.39
N PHE A 106 -2.66 -5.73 -8.59
CA PHE A 106 -3.79 -6.64 -8.69
C PHE A 106 -3.44 -7.99 -8.07
N ASN A 107 -4.35 -8.49 -7.26
CA ASN A 107 -4.11 -9.70 -6.47
C ASN A 107 -5.36 -10.59 -6.41
N LYS A 108 -5.28 -11.72 -5.72
CA LYS A 108 -6.36 -12.71 -5.63
C LYS A 108 -7.39 -12.41 -4.55
N ARG A 109 -7.20 -11.33 -3.77
CA ARG A 109 -8.15 -10.92 -2.73
C ARG A 109 -9.48 -10.55 -3.38
N LYS A 110 -10.55 -10.99 -2.74
CA LYS A 110 -11.91 -10.78 -3.21
C LYS A 110 -12.49 -9.50 -2.63
N HIS A 111 -13.34 -8.84 -3.42
CA HIS A 111 -14.13 -7.71 -2.94
C HIS A 111 -15.31 -8.23 -2.13
N VAL A 112 -15.02 -8.80 -0.96
CA VAL A 112 -16.06 -9.17 0.02
C VAL A 112 -16.56 -7.92 0.76
N ARG A 113 -17.62 -8.03 1.56
CA ARG A 113 -18.07 -6.93 2.41
C ARG A 113 -16.92 -6.39 3.28
N GLY A 114 -16.71 -5.07 3.25
CA GLY A 114 -15.64 -4.38 3.99
C GLY A 114 -14.25 -4.47 3.35
N ALA A 115 -14.13 -5.02 2.12
CA ALA A 115 -12.87 -4.94 1.40
C ALA A 115 -12.51 -3.48 1.12
N VAL A 116 -11.21 -3.15 1.29
CA VAL A 116 -10.66 -1.83 1.04
C VAL A 116 -9.74 -1.90 -0.17
N ALA A 117 -10.06 -1.13 -1.21
CA ALA A 117 -9.33 -1.16 -2.47
C ALA A 117 -9.08 0.24 -3.04
N MET A 118 -8.06 0.36 -3.90
CA MET A 118 -7.73 1.63 -4.56
C MET A 118 -8.72 1.94 -5.68
N ALA A 119 -9.24 3.16 -5.66
CA ALA A 119 -9.93 3.71 -6.82
C ALA A 119 -8.88 4.17 -7.86
N ARG A 120 -9.25 4.12 -9.13
CA ARG A 120 -8.41 4.50 -10.27
C ARG A 120 -9.24 5.00 -11.45
N ALA A 121 -8.60 5.68 -12.38
CA ALA A 121 -9.17 5.99 -13.69
C ALA A 121 -9.09 4.75 -14.63
N GLN A 122 -9.18 4.95 -15.92
CA GLN A 122 -9.11 3.86 -16.90
C GLN A 122 -7.74 3.18 -16.90
N ASP A 123 -6.65 3.95 -16.81
CA ASP A 123 -5.31 3.42 -16.69
C ASP A 123 -5.15 2.65 -15.36
N PRO A 124 -4.73 1.38 -15.37
CA PRO A 124 -4.45 0.61 -14.16
C PRO A 124 -3.49 1.28 -13.19
N ASP A 125 -2.50 2.00 -13.69
CA ASP A 125 -1.45 2.67 -12.91
C ASP A 125 -1.81 4.11 -12.51
N SER A 126 -3.10 4.47 -12.52
CA SER A 126 -3.60 5.80 -12.18
C SER A 126 -4.08 5.96 -10.75
N ALA A 127 -3.96 4.94 -9.90
CA ALA A 127 -4.29 5.05 -8.49
C ALA A 127 -3.37 6.06 -7.77
N GLY A 128 -3.89 6.78 -6.79
CA GLY A 128 -3.12 7.75 -6.02
C GLY A 128 -3.47 7.71 -4.53
N SER A 129 -4.46 8.50 -4.12
CA SER A 129 -4.94 8.52 -2.72
C SER A 129 -6.38 8.05 -2.57
N GLN A 130 -7.17 7.99 -3.64
CA GLN A 130 -8.57 7.61 -3.53
C GLN A 130 -8.71 6.10 -3.28
N PHE A 131 -9.55 5.75 -2.33
CA PHE A 131 -9.88 4.37 -1.98
C PHE A 131 -11.38 4.21 -1.79
N TYR A 132 -11.84 2.98 -1.77
CA TYR A 132 -13.23 2.66 -1.44
C TYR A 132 -13.34 1.47 -0.50
N ILE A 133 -14.45 1.44 0.23
CA ILE A 133 -14.86 0.33 1.10
C ILE A 133 -16.14 -0.27 0.51
N THR A 134 -16.19 -1.59 0.34
CA THR A 134 -17.35 -2.28 -0.22
C THR A 134 -18.42 -2.51 0.85
N PHE A 135 -19.69 -2.23 0.53
CA PHE A 135 -20.83 -2.54 1.41
C PHE A 135 -21.22 -4.02 1.40
N GLY A 136 -20.89 -4.72 0.34
CA GLY A 136 -21.16 -6.15 0.14
C GLY A 136 -20.21 -6.75 -0.90
N PRO A 137 -20.35 -8.04 -1.22
CA PRO A 137 -19.52 -8.68 -2.25
C PRO A 137 -19.68 -8.02 -3.63
N GLN A 138 -18.53 -7.74 -4.28
CA GLN A 138 -18.47 -7.11 -5.60
C GLN A 138 -17.56 -7.92 -6.55
N PRO A 139 -17.98 -9.12 -6.97
CA PRO A 139 -17.11 -10.01 -7.75
C PRO A 139 -16.70 -9.45 -9.12
N GLY A 140 -17.47 -8.51 -9.68
CA GLY A 140 -17.11 -7.80 -10.93
C GLY A 140 -15.87 -6.91 -10.82
N LEU A 141 -15.41 -6.59 -9.60
CA LEU A 141 -14.19 -5.80 -9.35
C LEU A 141 -12.96 -6.68 -9.13
N ASP A 142 -13.14 -8.00 -8.90
CA ASP A 142 -12.06 -8.92 -8.59
C ASP A 142 -11.00 -8.95 -9.69
N GLY A 143 -9.72 -8.84 -9.30
CA GLY A 143 -8.59 -8.84 -10.23
C GLY A 143 -8.41 -7.55 -11.04
N ASN A 144 -9.33 -6.59 -10.95
CA ASN A 144 -9.29 -5.33 -11.71
C ASN A 144 -8.92 -4.11 -10.85
N TYR A 145 -8.91 -4.27 -9.52
CA TYR A 145 -8.56 -3.23 -8.56
C TYR A 145 -7.67 -3.83 -7.47
N THR A 146 -6.76 -3.01 -6.94
CA THR A 146 -5.84 -3.42 -5.88
C THR A 146 -6.57 -3.44 -4.53
N VAL A 147 -6.93 -4.63 -4.05
CA VAL A 147 -7.41 -4.82 -2.67
C VAL A 147 -6.20 -4.81 -1.75
N PHE A 148 -6.15 -3.86 -0.80
CA PHE A 148 -5.00 -3.69 0.07
C PHE A 148 -5.31 -3.80 1.57
N GLY A 149 -6.59 -4.01 1.91
CA GLY A 149 -7.01 -4.18 3.29
C GLY A 149 -8.45 -4.64 3.44
N GLN A 150 -8.84 -4.82 4.70
CA GLN A 150 -10.16 -5.26 5.12
C GLN A 150 -10.58 -4.48 6.36
N VAL A 151 -11.85 -4.07 6.42
CA VAL A 151 -12.44 -3.54 7.65
C VAL A 151 -12.53 -4.68 8.67
N ALA A 152 -11.79 -4.53 9.77
CA ALA A 152 -11.76 -5.48 10.88
C ALA A 152 -12.84 -5.16 11.93
N SER A 153 -13.18 -3.88 12.11
CA SER A 153 -14.28 -3.43 12.97
C SER A 153 -14.83 -2.09 12.51
N GLY A 154 -16.05 -1.75 12.90
CA GLY A 154 -16.70 -0.49 12.53
C GLY A 154 -17.47 -0.56 11.21
N MET A 155 -17.86 -1.76 10.72
CA MET A 155 -18.72 -1.89 9.54
C MET A 155 -20.08 -1.24 9.71
N GLU A 156 -20.61 -1.17 10.94
CA GLU A 156 -21.83 -0.45 11.28
C GLU A 156 -21.73 1.07 11.08
N HIS A 157 -20.51 1.60 11.12
CA HIS A 157 -20.23 3.00 10.76
C HIS A 157 -20.08 3.16 9.26
N VAL A 158 -19.44 2.19 8.58
CA VAL A 158 -19.35 2.19 7.11
C VAL A 158 -20.75 2.19 6.49
N ASP A 159 -21.67 1.37 6.98
CA ASP A 159 -23.05 1.28 6.47
C ASP A 159 -23.84 2.60 6.56
N LYS A 160 -23.44 3.49 7.46
CA LYS A 160 -24.07 4.79 7.69
C LYS A 160 -23.36 5.94 6.96
N ILE A 161 -22.30 5.66 6.19
CA ILE A 161 -21.59 6.71 5.44
C ILE A 161 -22.53 7.29 4.37
N GLN A 162 -22.56 8.62 4.31
CA GLN A 162 -23.26 9.38 3.31
C GLN A 162 -22.28 10.26 2.52
N VAL A 163 -22.70 10.68 1.32
CA VAL A 163 -21.91 11.62 0.53
C VAL A 163 -21.67 12.90 1.34
N GLY A 164 -20.41 13.32 1.42
CA GLY A 164 -19.98 14.50 2.18
C GLY A 164 -19.55 14.21 3.62
N ASP A 165 -19.76 13.01 4.15
CA ASP A 165 -19.22 12.63 5.47
C ASP A 165 -17.70 12.73 5.46
N LYS A 166 -17.14 13.30 6.54
CA LYS A 166 -15.71 13.57 6.65
C LYS A 166 -14.98 12.56 7.50
N MET A 167 -13.79 12.22 7.07
CA MET A 167 -12.77 11.58 7.89
C MET A 167 -12.15 12.65 8.80
N LYS A 168 -12.49 12.66 10.08
CA LYS A 168 -11.90 13.57 11.08
C LYS A 168 -10.38 13.36 11.16
N SER A 169 -9.94 12.11 11.13
CA SER A 169 -8.53 11.74 11.09
C SER A 169 -8.36 10.31 10.59
N VAL A 170 -7.19 10.03 10.02
CA VAL A 170 -6.75 8.66 9.69
C VAL A 170 -5.42 8.42 10.40
N LYS A 171 -5.39 7.50 11.36
CA LYS A 171 -4.21 7.18 12.17
C LYS A 171 -3.72 5.77 11.86
N ILE A 172 -2.41 5.58 11.90
CA ILE A 172 -1.78 4.27 11.78
C ILE A 172 -1.36 3.81 13.18
N LEU A 173 -1.83 2.63 13.57
CA LEU A 173 -1.40 1.94 14.78
C LEU A 173 -0.40 0.85 14.41
N GLU A 174 0.61 0.66 15.23
CA GLU A 174 1.66 -0.36 15.10
C GLU A 174 1.55 -1.30 16.31
N GLU A 175 1.32 -2.61 16.05
CA GLU A 175 1.10 -3.64 17.07
C GLU A 175 2.14 -4.77 16.95
#